data_2b2371b885ef8665bd05404a355846b5
#
_entry.id   2b2371b885ef8665bd05404a355846b5
#
_cell.length_a   1.000
_cell.length_b   1.000
_cell.length_c   1.000
_cell.angle_alpha   90.00
_cell.angle_beta   90.00
_cell.angle_gamma   90.00
#
_symmetry.space_group_name_H-M   'P 1'
#
loop_
_entity.id
_entity.type
_entity.pdbx_description
1 polymer ?
#
loop_
_entity_poly.entity_id
_entity_poly.type
_entity_poly.pdbx_seq_one_letter_code
_entity_poly.pdbx_strand_id
1 'polypeptide(L)'
;MTDPIAARAHPDMTASRERAAWSTSGYFMLVVFLALLVLFVIRITTFAGSGETPTDGAILGFLGSIFLIPVVLIVIAKGFYMIQPNQAVAITLFGSYRGTDRSHGLRWVWPWMGKTRISVRANNIVSEKLKVNDLRGNPIEIATNVVWRVADTAQALFDVDDYKAFVFVQIEAAVRSIGSRYPYDDIEHMEVTLRGSHDEVNAQLREELNRRLTGAGITVDECGLTHLAYAPEIAGAMLRRQQAEAVIGARKKLVEGAVTMVEMALTLLSEKNVVHLDDERKAAMVSNLMVVLCSERDTQPVVNAGSLHH
;
A
#
# COMPACT_ATOMS: atom_id res chain seq x y z
N MET A 1 23.92 11.85 11.00
CA MET A 1 23.02 12.96 10.69
C MET A 1 21.66 12.55 11.21
N THR A 2 21.30 12.99 12.42
CA THR A 2 20.10 12.57 13.15
C THR A 2 18.89 13.22 12.53
N ASP A 3 17.90 12.40 12.21
CA ASP A 3 16.65 12.74 11.52
C ASP A 3 15.85 13.78 12.34
N PRO A 4 15.61 15.00 11.85
CA PRO A 4 14.95 16.07 12.63
C PRO A 4 13.42 15.90 12.74
N ILE A 5 12.83 14.84 12.17
CA ILE A 5 11.37 14.63 12.16
C ILE A 5 10.92 13.72 13.31
N ALA A 6 11.81 12.94 13.91
CA ALA A 6 11.49 12.08 15.06
C ALA A 6 11.22 12.84 16.38
N ALA A 7 11.43 14.16 16.42
CA ALA A 7 11.41 14.97 17.64
C ALA A 7 10.15 15.81 17.86
N ARG A 8 9.04 15.55 17.16
CA ARG A 8 7.75 16.24 17.41
C ARG A 8 6.66 15.31 17.94
N ALA A 9 7.01 14.34 18.77
CA ALA A 9 6.04 13.80 19.71
C ALA A 9 5.71 14.90 20.71
N HIS A 10 4.45 15.33 20.80
CA HIS A 10 3.98 16.20 21.88
C HIS A 10 4.44 15.57 23.20
N PRO A 11 5.11 16.31 24.09
CA PRO A 11 5.72 15.75 25.30
C PRO A 11 4.72 15.05 26.26
N ASP A 12 3.42 15.25 26.05
CA ASP A 12 2.35 14.71 26.89
C ASP A 12 1.60 13.49 26.28
N MET A 13 1.91 13.08 25.03
CA MET A 13 1.27 11.91 24.43
C MET A 13 2.14 10.65 24.65
N THR A 14 1.69 9.78 25.53
CA THR A 14 2.30 8.44 25.67
C THR A 14 1.85 7.58 24.49
N ALA A 15 2.78 7.27 23.56
CA ALA A 15 2.50 6.36 22.46
C ALA A 15 2.02 5.01 22.98
N SER A 16 0.82 4.62 22.60
CA SER A 16 0.24 3.33 23.00
C SER A 16 0.97 2.21 22.27
N ARG A 17 1.34 1.14 22.98
CA ARG A 17 1.90 -0.07 22.37
C ARG A 17 1.03 -1.27 22.68
N GLU A 18 0.81 -2.09 21.67
CA GLU A 18 0.06 -3.33 21.84
C GLU A 18 0.75 -4.26 22.82
N ARG A 19 -0.04 -4.78 23.78
CA ARG A 19 0.36 -5.79 24.74
C ARG A 19 -0.66 -6.91 24.69
N ALA A 20 -0.23 -8.15 24.95
CA ALA A 20 -1.16 -9.26 25.06
C ALA A 20 -2.10 -9.04 26.26
N ALA A 21 -3.40 -9.14 26.01
CA ALA A 21 -4.39 -9.03 27.08
C ALA A 21 -4.42 -10.31 27.91
N TRP A 22 -4.65 -10.15 29.22
CA TRP A 22 -4.99 -11.29 30.05
C TRP A 22 -6.44 -11.70 29.77
N SER A 23 -6.63 -12.86 29.17
CA SER A 23 -7.93 -13.44 28.86
C SER A 23 -7.88 -14.94 29.09
N THR A 24 -8.98 -15.53 29.54
CA THR A 24 -9.10 -16.98 29.76
C THR A 24 -9.87 -17.62 28.61
N SER A 25 -9.64 -18.92 28.41
CA SER A 25 -10.43 -19.69 27.46
C SER A 25 -11.91 -19.66 27.83
N GLY A 26 -12.76 -19.24 26.92
CA GLY A 26 -14.19 -19.22 27.14
C GLY A 26 -14.79 -20.61 27.34
N TYR A 27 -14.19 -21.64 26.74
CA TYR A 27 -14.62 -23.03 26.94
C TYR A 27 -14.41 -23.48 28.36
N PHE A 28 -13.29 -23.12 28.97
CA PHE A 28 -13.06 -23.42 30.39
C PHE A 28 -14.08 -22.71 31.28
N MET A 29 -14.35 -21.44 31.05
CA MET A 29 -15.36 -20.68 31.81
C MET A 29 -16.78 -21.17 31.55
N LEU A 30 -17.08 -21.73 30.35
CA LEU A 30 -18.34 -22.38 30.08
C LEU A 30 -18.56 -23.63 30.93
N VAL A 31 -17.52 -24.46 31.08
CA VAL A 31 -17.57 -25.63 31.99
C VAL A 31 -17.81 -25.20 33.45
N VAL A 32 -17.12 -24.15 33.90
CA VAL A 32 -17.34 -23.58 35.24
C VAL A 32 -18.76 -23.04 35.36
N PHE A 33 -19.29 -22.37 34.40
CA PHE A 33 -20.66 -21.87 34.37
C PHE A 33 -21.69 -23.00 34.45
N LEU A 34 -21.53 -24.07 33.66
CA LEU A 34 -22.40 -25.24 33.67
C LEU A 34 -22.32 -25.99 35.01
N ALA A 35 -21.12 -26.14 35.58
CA ALA A 35 -20.93 -26.77 36.90
C ALA A 35 -21.64 -26.00 38.02
N LEU A 36 -21.54 -24.65 38.00
CA LEU A 36 -22.26 -23.81 38.98
C LEU A 36 -23.78 -23.86 38.77
N LEU A 37 -24.24 -23.95 37.51
CA LEU A 37 -25.66 -24.08 37.20
C LEU A 37 -26.23 -25.42 37.69
N VAL A 38 -25.49 -26.52 37.49
CA VAL A 38 -25.85 -27.86 38.00
C VAL A 38 -25.87 -27.85 39.54
N LEU A 39 -24.87 -27.26 40.15
CA LEU A 39 -24.82 -27.11 41.63
C LEU A 39 -26.00 -26.31 42.16
N PHE A 40 -26.40 -25.24 41.45
CA PHE A 40 -27.56 -24.44 41.81
C PHE A 40 -28.89 -25.26 41.73
N VAL A 41 -29.03 -26.06 40.67
CA VAL A 41 -30.22 -26.94 40.52
C VAL A 41 -30.24 -28.01 41.61
N ILE A 42 -29.09 -28.66 41.93
CA ILE A 42 -28.99 -29.64 43.01
C ILE A 42 -29.36 -29.00 44.35
N ARG A 43 -28.91 -27.78 44.62
CA ARG A 43 -29.23 -27.06 45.86
C ARG A 43 -30.74 -26.82 46.01
N ILE A 44 -31.40 -26.41 44.91
CA ILE A 44 -32.87 -26.22 44.93
C ILE A 44 -33.62 -27.54 45.12
N THR A 45 -33.24 -28.60 44.41
CA THR A 45 -33.89 -29.91 44.52
C THR A 45 -33.70 -30.57 45.86
N THR A 46 -32.51 -30.51 46.44
CA THR A 46 -32.25 -31.06 47.78
C THR A 46 -33.02 -30.31 48.87
N PHE A 47 -33.14 -28.99 48.79
CA PHE A 47 -33.91 -28.22 49.75
C PHE A 47 -35.43 -28.45 49.59
N ALA A 48 -35.93 -28.57 48.36
CA ALA A 48 -37.34 -28.86 48.11
C ALA A 48 -37.75 -30.29 48.49
N GLY A 49 -36.79 -31.24 48.50
CA GLY A 49 -37.01 -32.63 48.86
C GLY A 49 -36.82 -32.98 50.36
N SER A 50 -36.23 -32.05 51.13
CA SER A 50 -36.08 -32.23 52.58
C SER A 50 -37.41 -31.99 53.30
N GLY A 51 -38.18 -33.04 53.49
CA GLY A 51 -39.47 -32.99 54.19
C GLY A 51 -39.40 -32.71 55.72
N GLU A 52 -38.18 -32.42 56.26
CA GLU A 52 -37.95 -32.06 57.65
C GLU A 52 -37.92 -30.53 57.81
N THR A 53 -38.31 -30.08 59.02
CA THR A 53 -38.23 -28.65 59.37
C THR A 53 -36.75 -28.23 59.37
N PRO A 54 -36.31 -27.38 58.43
CA PRO A 54 -34.91 -27.02 58.26
C PRO A 54 -34.46 -26.22 59.49
N THR A 55 -33.25 -26.54 60.00
CA THR A 55 -32.58 -25.79 61.04
C THR A 55 -32.30 -24.35 60.57
N ASP A 56 -32.40 -23.35 61.47
CA ASP A 56 -32.24 -21.92 61.11
C ASP A 56 -30.90 -21.68 60.33
N GLY A 57 -29.84 -22.40 60.62
CA GLY A 57 -28.60 -22.33 59.84
C GLY A 57 -28.66 -22.90 58.45
N ALA A 58 -29.53 -23.90 58.21
CA ALA A 58 -29.75 -24.45 56.87
C ALA A 58 -30.58 -23.50 56.01
N ILE A 59 -31.54 -22.78 56.58
CA ILE A 59 -32.32 -21.73 55.90
C ILE A 59 -31.44 -20.57 55.50
N LEU A 60 -30.56 -20.10 56.41
CA LEU A 60 -29.67 -18.99 56.12
C LEU A 60 -28.66 -19.34 54.99
N GLY A 61 -28.12 -20.56 55.01
CA GLY A 61 -27.21 -21.07 53.95
C GLY A 61 -27.92 -21.26 52.60
N PHE A 62 -29.20 -21.67 52.60
CA PHE A 62 -29.99 -21.80 51.38
C PHE A 62 -30.34 -20.43 50.79
N LEU A 63 -30.79 -19.48 51.59
CA LEU A 63 -31.07 -18.11 51.17
C LEU A 63 -29.80 -17.44 50.61
N GLY A 64 -28.66 -17.62 51.26
CA GLY A 64 -27.37 -17.13 50.75
C GLY A 64 -27.02 -17.73 49.38
N SER A 65 -27.22 -19.05 49.20
CA SER A 65 -26.90 -19.70 47.91
C SER A 65 -27.85 -19.30 46.79
N ILE A 66 -29.14 -19.08 47.05
CA ILE A 66 -30.15 -18.65 46.09
C ILE A 66 -29.89 -17.24 45.54
N PHE A 67 -29.25 -16.36 46.32
CA PHE A 67 -28.89 -15.04 45.87
C PHE A 67 -27.48 -15.01 45.27
N LEU A 68 -26.49 -15.65 45.87
CA LEU A 68 -25.09 -15.55 45.46
C LEU A 68 -24.81 -16.28 44.15
N ILE A 69 -25.33 -17.51 43.96
CA ILE A 69 -25.03 -18.31 42.78
C ILE A 69 -25.57 -17.63 41.47
N PRO A 70 -26.82 -17.14 41.40
CA PRO A 70 -27.30 -16.42 40.22
C PRO A 70 -26.50 -15.15 39.94
N VAL A 71 -26.09 -14.39 40.93
CA VAL A 71 -25.25 -13.21 40.75
C VAL A 71 -23.92 -13.60 40.12
N VAL A 72 -23.28 -14.65 40.61
CA VAL A 72 -22.02 -15.15 40.03
C VAL A 72 -22.23 -15.65 38.59
N LEU A 73 -23.32 -16.37 38.34
CA LEU A 73 -23.69 -16.83 36.98
C LEU A 73 -23.87 -15.65 36.03
N ILE A 74 -24.56 -14.57 36.43
CA ILE A 74 -24.75 -13.38 35.62
C ILE A 74 -23.40 -12.70 35.36
N VAL A 75 -22.52 -12.60 36.35
CA VAL A 75 -21.17 -12.05 36.21
C VAL A 75 -20.37 -12.85 35.16
N ILE A 76 -20.39 -14.19 35.28
CA ILE A 76 -19.70 -15.05 34.33
C ILE A 76 -20.29 -14.91 32.94
N ALA A 77 -21.63 -14.90 32.77
CA ALA A 77 -22.31 -14.78 31.51
C ALA A 77 -21.97 -13.49 30.76
N LYS A 78 -21.87 -12.36 31.46
CA LYS A 78 -21.50 -11.07 30.86
C LYS A 78 -20.02 -10.99 30.44
N GLY A 79 -19.16 -11.88 30.93
CA GLY A 79 -17.73 -11.92 30.60
C GLY A 79 -17.44 -12.52 29.24
N PHE A 80 -18.34 -13.34 28.67
CA PHE A 80 -18.10 -14.02 27.40
C PHE A 80 -18.07 -13.05 26.23
N TYR A 81 -17.15 -13.33 25.30
CA TYR A 81 -17.08 -12.68 23.99
C TYR A 81 -16.45 -13.63 22.98
N MET A 82 -16.71 -13.37 21.70
CA MET A 82 -16.22 -14.20 20.60
C MET A 82 -15.37 -13.34 19.67
N ILE A 83 -14.21 -13.86 19.29
CA ILE A 83 -13.27 -13.25 18.35
C ILE A 83 -13.27 -14.11 17.09
N GLN A 84 -13.54 -13.47 15.95
CA GLN A 84 -13.41 -14.11 14.63
C GLN A 84 -11.94 -14.13 14.18
N PRO A 85 -11.57 -15.05 13.27
CA PRO A 85 -10.24 -15.01 12.66
C PRO A 85 -9.95 -13.63 12.04
N ASN A 86 -8.73 -13.14 12.24
CA ASN A 86 -8.28 -11.81 11.79
C ASN A 86 -9.11 -10.63 12.37
N GLN A 87 -9.62 -10.80 13.58
CA GLN A 87 -10.12 -9.74 14.44
C GLN A 87 -9.31 -9.71 15.72
N ALA A 88 -9.23 -8.54 16.31
CA ALA A 88 -8.65 -8.34 17.64
C ALA A 88 -9.66 -7.59 18.53
N VAL A 89 -9.53 -7.79 19.83
CA VAL A 89 -10.34 -7.08 20.83
C VAL A 89 -9.39 -6.36 21.79
N ALA A 90 -9.42 -5.04 21.75
CA ALA A 90 -8.74 -4.21 22.72
C ALA A 90 -9.54 -4.19 24.03
N ILE A 91 -8.88 -4.48 25.13
CA ILE A 91 -9.47 -4.56 26.46
C ILE A 91 -9.03 -3.35 27.26
N THR A 92 -10.02 -2.62 27.78
CA THR A 92 -9.80 -1.46 28.64
C THR A 92 -10.38 -1.70 30.04
N LEU A 93 -9.77 -1.14 31.05
CA LEU A 93 -10.24 -1.17 32.43
C LEU A 93 -10.32 0.27 32.95
N PHE A 94 -11.52 0.75 33.21
CA PHE A 94 -11.78 2.11 33.69
C PHE A 94 -11.04 3.19 32.86
N GLY A 95 -11.07 3.07 31.53
CA GLY A 95 -10.39 3.99 30.62
C GLY A 95 -8.92 3.68 30.35
N SER A 96 -8.26 2.85 31.13
CA SER A 96 -6.87 2.46 30.86
C SER A 96 -6.78 1.23 29.95
N TYR A 97 -5.92 1.28 28.93
CA TYR A 97 -5.65 0.14 28.05
C TYR A 97 -4.88 -0.96 28.81
N ARG A 98 -5.41 -2.19 28.78
CA ARG A 98 -4.83 -3.35 29.45
C ARG A 98 -4.18 -4.35 28.51
N GLY A 99 -4.56 -4.34 27.24
CA GLY A 99 -4.00 -5.22 26.23
C GLY A 99 -5.00 -5.57 25.15
N THR A 100 -4.53 -6.27 24.13
CA THR A 100 -5.34 -6.75 23.00
C THR A 100 -5.32 -8.27 22.96
N ASP A 101 -6.48 -8.87 22.80
CA ASP A 101 -6.64 -10.30 22.56
C ASP A 101 -6.82 -10.55 21.05
N ARG A 102 -5.90 -11.33 20.46
CA ARG A 102 -5.93 -11.79 19.07
C ARG A 102 -6.30 -13.26 18.93
N SER A 103 -6.50 -13.96 20.05
CA SER A 103 -6.82 -15.37 20.03
C SER A 103 -8.26 -15.59 19.59
N HIS A 104 -8.47 -16.23 18.44
CA HIS A 104 -9.80 -16.53 17.91
C HIS A 104 -10.56 -17.56 18.76
N GLY A 105 -11.90 -17.52 18.68
CA GLY A 105 -12.80 -18.41 19.37
C GLY A 105 -13.52 -17.76 20.54
N LEU A 106 -14.09 -18.60 21.41
CA LEU A 106 -14.79 -18.16 22.61
C LEU A 106 -13.79 -17.81 23.70
N ARG A 107 -13.86 -16.57 24.18
CA ARG A 107 -12.96 -16.04 25.22
C ARG A 107 -13.77 -15.46 26.35
N TRP A 108 -13.13 -15.29 27.49
CA TRP A 108 -13.75 -14.72 28.68
C TRP A 108 -12.83 -13.72 29.35
N VAL A 109 -13.43 -12.60 29.73
CA VAL A 109 -12.76 -11.53 30.50
C VAL A 109 -13.76 -10.97 31.52
N TRP A 110 -13.26 -10.28 32.54
CA TRP A 110 -14.10 -9.69 33.56
C TRP A 110 -15.17 -8.75 32.94
N PRO A 111 -16.44 -8.82 33.42
CA PRO A 111 -17.55 -8.09 32.79
C PRO A 111 -17.45 -6.58 32.86
N TRP A 112 -16.70 -6.03 33.80
CA TRP A 112 -16.45 -4.58 33.90
C TRP A 112 -15.36 -4.06 32.98
N MET A 113 -14.69 -4.92 32.26
CA MET A 113 -13.71 -4.53 31.24
C MET A 113 -14.42 -4.12 29.93
N GLY A 114 -14.05 -2.95 29.39
CA GLY A 114 -14.47 -2.50 28.09
C GLY A 114 -13.87 -3.37 26.98
N LYS A 115 -14.61 -3.62 25.92
CA LYS A 115 -14.21 -4.49 24.80
C LYS A 115 -14.45 -3.74 23.50
N THR A 116 -13.37 -3.33 22.81
CA THR A 116 -13.45 -2.65 21.51
C THR A 116 -12.91 -3.58 20.44
N ARG A 117 -13.74 -3.90 19.43
CA ARG A 117 -13.35 -4.78 18.32
C ARG A 117 -12.69 -3.98 17.22
N ILE A 118 -11.61 -4.52 16.69
CA ILE A 118 -10.93 -3.97 15.53
C ILE A 118 -10.59 -5.09 14.52
N SER A 119 -10.74 -4.79 13.24
CA SER A 119 -10.35 -5.73 12.17
C SER A 119 -8.85 -5.55 11.88
N VAL A 120 -8.11 -6.66 11.86
CA VAL A 120 -6.71 -6.70 11.43
C VAL A 120 -6.54 -7.31 10.04
N ARG A 121 -7.66 -7.45 9.32
CA ARG A 121 -7.69 -7.90 7.92
C ARG A 121 -7.06 -6.86 7.02
N ALA A 122 -6.54 -7.30 5.88
CA ALA A 122 -6.12 -6.39 4.84
C ALA A 122 -7.32 -5.59 4.31
N ASN A 123 -7.16 -4.29 4.21
CA ASN A 123 -8.11 -3.37 3.61
C ASN A 123 -7.50 -2.83 2.32
N ASN A 124 -8.31 -2.69 1.28
CA ASN A 124 -7.91 -2.14 0.00
C ASN A 124 -8.65 -0.81 -0.22
N ILE A 125 -7.88 0.23 -0.53
CA ILE A 125 -8.40 1.57 -0.82
C ILE A 125 -7.82 2.04 -2.15
N VAL A 126 -8.68 2.51 -3.03
CA VAL A 126 -8.30 3.24 -4.23
C VAL A 126 -8.51 4.73 -3.94
N SER A 127 -7.46 5.54 -4.10
CA SER A 127 -7.56 6.99 -3.94
C SER A 127 -8.40 7.62 -5.05
N GLU A 128 -8.97 8.76 -4.78
CA GLU A 128 -9.52 9.61 -5.84
C GLU A 128 -8.40 10.11 -6.76
N LYS A 129 -8.76 10.59 -7.94
CA LYS A 129 -7.81 11.22 -8.86
C LYS A 129 -7.38 12.57 -8.31
N LEU A 130 -6.12 12.68 -7.97
CA LEU A 130 -5.52 13.89 -7.42
C LEU A 130 -4.78 14.64 -8.52
N LYS A 131 -5.08 15.93 -8.70
CA LYS A 131 -4.27 16.83 -9.51
C LYS A 131 -3.04 17.27 -8.71
N VAL A 132 -1.86 16.99 -9.27
CA VAL A 132 -0.57 17.33 -8.69
C VAL A 132 0.34 17.83 -9.80
N ASN A 133 1.24 18.75 -9.48
CA ASN A 133 2.29 19.13 -10.44
C ASN A 133 3.47 18.15 -10.29
N ASP A 134 3.97 17.68 -11.42
CA ASP A 134 5.19 16.88 -11.48
C ASP A 134 6.44 17.72 -11.14
N LEU A 135 7.62 17.08 -11.13
CA LEU A 135 8.89 17.76 -10.86
C LEU A 135 9.15 18.94 -11.82
N ARG A 136 8.63 18.89 -13.05
CA ARG A 136 8.79 19.91 -14.08
C ARG A 136 7.68 20.96 -14.05
N GLY A 137 6.73 20.86 -13.13
CA GLY A 137 5.60 21.79 -12.97
C GLY A 137 4.42 21.48 -13.90
N ASN A 138 4.38 20.34 -14.59
CA ASN A 138 3.25 19.94 -15.40
C ASN A 138 2.13 19.38 -14.52
N PRO A 139 0.88 19.82 -14.67
CA PRO A 139 -0.25 19.26 -13.94
C PRO A 139 -0.57 17.84 -14.45
N ILE A 140 -0.58 16.89 -13.55
CA ILE A 140 -0.87 15.46 -13.78
C ILE A 140 -2.00 15.00 -12.86
N GLU A 141 -2.75 14.00 -13.29
CA GLU A 141 -3.75 13.29 -12.48
C GLU A 141 -3.18 11.93 -12.07
N ILE A 142 -3.15 11.69 -10.77
CA ILE A 142 -2.64 10.45 -10.18
C ILE A 142 -3.71 9.84 -9.29
N ALA A 143 -3.91 8.53 -9.40
CA ALA A 143 -4.63 7.72 -8.40
C ALA A 143 -3.79 6.50 -8.04
N THR A 144 -3.96 6.02 -6.80
CA THR A 144 -3.23 4.88 -6.27
C THR A 144 -4.17 3.87 -5.65
N ASN A 145 -3.77 2.62 -5.69
CA ASN A 145 -4.35 1.54 -4.90
C ASN A 145 -3.39 1.22 -3.75
N VAL A 146 -3.92 1.12 -2.54
CA VAL A 146 -3.14 0.84 -1.33
C VAL A 146 -3.80 -0.27 -0.54
N VAL A 147 -3.06 -1.34 -0.29
CA VAL A 147 -3.44 -2.45 0.57
C VAL A 147 -2.74 -2.27 1.91
N TRP A 148 -3.51 -2.14 2.98
CA TRP A 148 -3.01 -1.87 4.31
C TRP A 148 -3.71 -2.70 5.38
N ARG A 149 -3.08 -2.88 6.51
CA ARG A 149 -3.64 -3.57 7.68
C ARG A 149 -3.23 -2.88 8.98
N VAL A 150 -3.99 -3.16 10.05
CA VAL A 150 -3.63 -2.72 11.39
C VAL A 150 -2.58 -3.68 11.96
N ALA A 151 -1.38 -3.16 12.21
CA ALA A 151 -0.28 -3.88 12.84
C ALA A 151 -0.33 -3.75 14.36
N ASP A 152 -0.54 -2.54 14.89
CA ASP A 152 -0.68 -2.24 16.31
C ASP A 152 -2.09 -1.69 16.58
N THR A 153 -2.89 -2.48 17.29
CA THR A 153 -4.28 -2.14 17.57
C THR A 153 -4.42 -1.05 18.64
N ALA A 154 -3.43 -0.91 19.52
CA ALA A 154 -3.45 0.12 20.54
C ALA A 154 -3.24 1.50 19.94
N GLN A 155 -2.25 1.65 19.06
CA GLN A 155 -2.01 2.90 18.33
C GLN A 155 -3.21 3.27 17.45
N ALA A 156 -3.76 2.30 16.72
CA ALA A 156 -4.89 2.55 15.82
C ALA A 156 -6.18 2.98 16.54
N LEU A 157 -6.38 2.58 17.80
CA LEU A 157 -7.60 2.87 18.56
C LEU A 157 -7.47 4.04 19.54
N PHE A 158 -6.25 4.34 20.01
CA PHE A 158 -6.07 5.29 21.11
C PHE A 158 -5.18 6.49 20.76
N ASP A 159 -4.34 6.37 19.71
CA ASP A 159 -3.46 7.46 19.28
C ASP A 159 -4.08 8.27 18.13
N VAL A 160 -5.13 7.73 17.46
CA VAL A 160 -5.85 8.38 16.35
C VAL A 160 -7.35 8.22 16.54
N ASP A 161 -8.14 9.27 16.30
CA ASP A 161 -9.60 9.24 16.47
C ASP A 161 -10.27 8.29 15.46
N ASP A 162 -10.00 8.49 14.16
CA ASP A 162 -10.43 7.60 13.08
C ASP A 162 -9.23 7.21 12.21
N TYR A 163 -8.73 6.02 12.47
CA TYR A 163 -7.59 5.48 11.73
C TYR A 163 -7.87 5.29 10.23
N LYS A 164 -9.14 5.09 9.82
CA LYS A 164 -9.49 4.94 8.41
C LYS A 164 -9.43 6.28 7.68
N ALA A 165 -10.03 7.32 8.27
CA ALA A 165 -9.96 8.67 7.73
C ALA A 165 -8.50 9.17 7.73
N PHE A 166 -7.73 8.86 8.76
CA PHE A 166 -6.30 9.17 8.84
C PHE A 166 -5.52 8.54 7.69
N VAL A 167 -5.72 7.24 7.43
CA VAL A 167 -5.07 6.54 6.29
C VAL A 167 -5.36 7.23 4.98
N PHE A 168 -6.62 7.59 4.74
CA PHE A 168 -7.03 8.25 3.51
C PHE A 168 -6.28 9.58 3.28
N VAL A 169 -6.24 10.43 4.30
CA VAL A 169 -5.53 11.72 4.24
C VAL A 169 -4.02 11.52 4.03
N GLN A 170 -3.42 10.50 4.69
CA GLN A 170 -1.99 10.22 4.52
C GLN A 170 -1.67 9.66 3.13
N ILE A 171 -2.56 8.88 2.53
CA ILE A 171 -2.42 8.42 1.13
C ILE A 171 -2.39 9.62 0.19
N GLU A 172 -3.33 10.55 0.30
CA GLU A 172 -3.34 11.75 -0.53
C GLU A 172 -2.06 12.57 -0.38
N ALA A 173 -1.61 12.75 0.85
CA ALA A 173 -0.39 13.51 1.14
C ALA A 173 0.88 12.81 0.57
N ALA A 174 0.95 11.48 0.65
CA ALA A 174 2.05 10.71 0.09
C ALA A 174 2.06 10.75 -1.45
N VAL A 175 0.89 10.58 -2.08
CA VAL A 175 0.74 10.68 -3.54
C VAL A 175 1.17 12.06 -4.04
N ARG A 176 0.75 13.12 -3.37
CA ARG A 176 1.17 14.48 -3.70
C ARG A 176 2.68 14.66 -3.56
N SER A 177 3.27 14.11 -2.51
CA SER A 177 4.72 14.16 -2.27
C SER A 177 5.51 13.42 -3.35
N ILE A 178 5.08 12.23 -3.73
CA ILE A 178 5.73 11.42 -4.77
C ILE A 178 5.52 12.04 -6.15
N GLY A 179 4.30 12.48 -6.47
CA GLY A 179 3.98 13.12 -7.74
C GLY A 179 4.84 14.34 -8.03
N SER A 180 5.12 15.17 -7.01
CA SER A 180 5.98 16.35 -7.14
C SER A 180 7.48 16.05 -7.17
N ARG A 181 7.92 14.84 -6.78
CA ARG A 181 9.33 14.46 -6.72
C ARG A 181 9.89 13.92 -8.03
N TYR A 182 9.05 13.32 -8.85
CA TYR A 182 9.44 12.68 -10.09
C TYR A 182 8.77 13.35 -11.30
N PRO A 183 9.46 13.43 -12.47
CA PRO A 183 8.84 13.86 -13.69
C PRO A 183 7.86 12.79 -14.21
N TYR A 184 6.84 13.21 -14.94
CA TYR A 184 5.89 12.30 -15.56
C TYR A 184 6.56 11.36 -16.57
N ASP A 185 7.30 11.94 -17.51
CA ASP A 185 8.11 11.25 -18.52
C ASP A 185 9.47 11.93 -18.68
N ASP A 186 10.44 11.18 -19.15
CA ASP A 186 11.75 11.70 -19.49
C ASP A 186 12.32 10.91 -20.68
N ILE A 187 12.59 11.63 -21.76
CA ILE A 187 13.13 11.04 -23.00
C ILE A 187 14.64 11.29 -23.12
N GLU A 188 15.15 12.34 -22.46
CA GLU A 188 16.52 12.80 -22.69
C GLU A 188 17.53 12.45 -21.59
N HIS A 189 17.11 12.30 -20.34
CA HIS A 189 18.01 12.31 -19.19
C HIS A 189 18.20 10.96 -18.48
N MET A 190 17.51 9.90 -18.88
CA MET A 190 17.52 8.58 -18.22
C MET A 190 17.17 8.65 -16.71
N GLU A 191 16.40 9.63 -16.30
CA GLU A 191 15.95 9.79 -14.93
C GLU A 191 14.80 8.83 -14.59
N VAL A 192 14.63 8.54 -13.31
CA VAL A 192 13.47 7.80 -12.80
C VAL A 192 12.21 8.61 -13.06
N THR A 193 11.24 8.03 -13.75
CA THR A 193 9.99 8.70 -14.14
C THR A 193 8.77 7.99 -13.57
N LEU A 194 7.69 8.72 -13.34
CA LEU A 194 6.42 8.15 -12.89
C LEU A 194 5.88 7.11 -13.88
N ARG A 195 6.09 7.32 -15.19
CA ARG A 195 5.60 6.45 -16.26
C ARG A 195 6.51 5.26 -16.56
N GLY A 196 7.82 5.43 -16.50
CA GLY A 196 8.80 4.43 -16.94
C GLY A 196 9.26 3.49 -15.83
N SER A 197 9.30 3.97 -14.57
CA SER A 197 9.94 3.29 -13.45
C SER A 197 8.92 2.93 -12.37
N HIS A 198 7.86 2.21 -12.75
CA HIS A 198 6.74 1.91 -11.85
C HIS A 198 7.17 1.21 -10.56
N ASP A 199 8.06 0.22 -10.64
CA ASP A 199 8.47 -0.58 -9.49
C ASP A 199 9.21 0.27 -8.45
N GLU A 200 10.09 1.15 -8.90
CA GLU A 200 10.86 2.04 -8.03
C GLU A 200 9.95 3.09 -7.38
N VAL A 201 9.06 3.70 -8.17
CA VAL A 201 8.09 4.69 -7.66
C VAL A 201 7.13 4.05 -6.66
N ASN A 202 6.63 2.83 -6.92
CA ASN A 202 5.78 2.09 -6.00
C ASN A 202 6.52 1.73 -4.70
N ALA A 203 7.80 1.35 -4.78
CA ALA A 203 8.63 1.08 -3.60
C ALA A 203 8.82 2.33 -2.75
N GLN A 204 9.12 3.46 -3.36
CA GLN A 204 9.24 4.76 -2.69
C GLN A 204 7.92 5.22 -2.06
N LEU A 205 6.80 5.05 -2.77
CA LEU A 205 5.47 5.35 -2.25
C LEU A 205 5.14 4.49 -1.02
N ARG A 206 5.45 3.19 -1.07
CA ARG A 206 5.24 2.28 0.06
C ARG A 206 6.08 2.67 1.27
N GLU A 207 7.34 3.04 1.07
CA GLU A 207 8.23 3.50 2.13
C GLU A 207 7.71 4.79 2.78
N GLU A 208 7.32 5.77 1.97
CA GLU A 208 6.76 7.04 2.43
C GLU A 208 5.45 6.84 3.20
N LEU A 209 4.56 5.96 2.70
CA LEU A 209 3.32 5.60 3.39
C LEU A 209 3.59 4.90 4.73
N ASN A 210 4.48 3.91 4.75
CA ASN A 210 4.83 3.22 6.00
C ASN A 210 5.42 4.20 7.02
N ARG A 211 6.30 5.11 6.62
CA ARG A 211 6.86 6.14 7.48
C ARG A 211 5.78 7.04 8.11
N ARG A 212 4.75 7.41 7.34
CA ARG A 212 3.65 8.27 7.81
C ARG A 212 2.65 7.53 8.70
N LEU A 213 2.39 6.26 8.40
CA LEU A 213 1.34 5.47 9.02
C LEU A 213 1.81 4.67 10.24
N THR A 214 3.14 4.53 10.44
CA THR A 214 3.72 3.80 11.59
C THR A 214 3.24 4.37 12.92
N GLY A 215 3.10 5.68 13.04
CA GLY A 215 2.61 6.33 14.26
C GLY A 215 1.15 6.02 14.62
N ALA A 216 0.36 5.56 13.64
CA ALA A 216 -1.02 5.11 13.84
C ALA A 216 -1.14 3.57 13.92
N GLY A 217 -0.03 2.85 14.04
CA GLY A 217 -0.03 1.38 14.10
C GLY A 217 -0.51 0.68 12.84
N ILE A 218 -0.35 1.30 11.68
CA ILE A 218 -0.81 0.80 10.39
C ILE A 218 0.41 0.47 9.52
N THR A 219 0.32 -0.64 8.79
CA THR A 219 1.34 -1.09 7.85
C THR A 219 0.74 -1.23 6.46
N VAL A 220 1.46 -0.74 5.46
CA VAL A 220 1.14 -0.91 4.05
C VAL A 220 1.84 -2.15 3.52
N ASP A 221 1.05 -3.10 3.04
CA ASP A 221 1.56 -4.34 2.45
C ASP A 221 1.97 -4.11 1.00
N GLU A 222 1.09 -3.46 0.23
CA GLU A 222 1.26 -3.21 -1.19
C GLU A 222 0.65 -1.87 -1.56
N CYS A 223 1.27 -1.17 -2.50
CA CYS A 223 0.69 0.01 -3.13
C CYS A 223 1.16 0.12 -4.57
N GLY A 224 0.35 0.76 -5.40
CA GLY A 224 0.67 0.97 -6.79
C GLY A 224 -0.13 2.11 -7.40
N LEU A 225 0.43 2.73 -8.43
CA LEU A 225 -0.27 3.74 -9.23
C LEU A 225 -1.30 3.04 -10.12
N THR A 226 -2.57 3.46 -10.05
CA THR A 226 -3.67 2.89 -10.85
C THR A 226 -4.07 3.81 -12.01
N HIS A 227 -3.93 5.11 -11.81
CA HIS A 227 -4.17 6.11 -12.83
C HIS A 227 -3.03 7.10 -12.85
N LEU A 228 -2.49 7.35 -14.04
CA LEU A 228 -1.43 8.34 -14.27
C LEU A 228 -1.63 8.94 -15.65
N ALA A 229 -1.99 10.20 -15.72
CA ALA A 229 -2.22 10.93 -16.96
C ALA A 229 -1.88 12.40 -16.80
N TYR A 230 -1.61 13.09 -17.89
CA TYR A 230 -1.59 14.54 -17.88
C TYR A 230 -3.00 15.09 -17.63
N ALA A 231 -3.10 16.18 -16.91
CA ALA A 231 -4.36 16.86 -16.70
C ALA A 231 -4.98 17.27 -18.06
N PRO A 232 -6.31 17.23 -18.19
CA PRO A 232 -7.00 17.50 -19.47
C PRO A 232 -6.62 18.83 -20.14
N GLU A 233 -6.27 19.82 -19.34
CA GLU A 233 -5.92 21.16 -19.80
C GLU A 233 -4.65 21.17 -20.67
N ILE A 234 -3.69 20.28 -20.40
CA ILE A 234 -2.40 20.23 -21.09
C ILE A 234 -2.22 18.97 -21.94
N ALA A 235 -3.11 17.98 -21.80
CA ALA A 235 -2.97 16.68 -22.47
C ALA A 235 -2.76 16.80 -23.98
N GLY A 236 -3.52 17.67 -24.66
CA GLY A 236 -3.37 17.90 -26.10
C GLY A 236 -2.04 18.56 -26.49
N ALA A 237 -1.50 19.45 -25.66
CA ALA A 237 -0.20 20.07 -25.92
C ALA A 237 0.94 19.06 -25.70
N MET A 238 0.85 18.25 -24.64
CA MET A 238 1.85 17.22 -24.34
C MET A 238 1.86 16.11 -25.38
N LEU A 239 0.70 15.71 -25.90
CA LEU A 239 0.62 14.76 -27.01
C LEU A 239 1.36 15.26 -28.26
N ARG A 240 1.14 16.55 -28.63
CA ARG A 240 1.87 17.14 -29.76
C ARG A 240 3.38 17.20 -29.54
N ARG A 241 3.81 17.52 -28.29
CA ARG A 241 5.22 17.47 -27.90
C ARG A 241 5.80 16.06 -28.06
N GLN A 242 5.14 15.05 -27.52
CA GLN A 242 5.57 13.66 -27.64
C GLN A 242 5.64 13.19 -29.09
N GLN A 243 4.70 13.61 -29.95
CA GLN A 243 4.73 13.31 -31.37
C GLN A 243 5.95 13.95 -32.05
N ALA A 244 6.24 15.23 -31.77
CA ALA A 244 7.39 15.92 -32.32
C ALA A 244 8.71 15.27 -31.87
N GLU A 245 8.85 14.95 -30.59
CA GLU A 245 10.02 14.26 -30.02
C GLU A 245 10.20 12.86 -30.62
N ALA A 246 9.11 12.12 -30.82
CA ALA A 246 9.15 10.80 -31.47
C ALA A 246 9.63 10.89 -32.92
N VAL A 247 9.19 11.90 -33.70
CA VAL A 247 9.64 12.13 -35.06
C VAL A 247 11.12 12.49 -35.09
N ILE A 248 11.58 13.39 -34.20
CA ILE A 248 13.00 13.76 -34.09
C ILE A 248 13.84 12.55 -33.72
N GLY A 249 13.40 11.76 -32.72
CA GLY A 249 14.09 10.54 -32.29
C GLY A 249 14.18 9.48 -33.39
N ALA A 250 13.10 9.30 -34.16
CA ALA A 250 13.10 8.41 -35.31
C ALA A 250 14.08 8.89 -36.41
N ARG A 251 14.08 10.18 -36.72
CA ARG A 251 15.02 10.75 -37.67
C ARG A 251 16.48 10.63 -37.26
N LYS A 252 16.78 10.86 -35.96
CA LYS A 252 18.12 10.66 -35.41
C LYS A 252 18.59 9.23 -35.63
N LYS A 253 17.76 8.24 -35.30
CA LYS A 253 18.07 6.81 -35.51
C LYS A 253 18.27 6.45 -36.97
N LEU A 254 17.48 7.04 -37.89
CA LEU A 254 17.66 6.85 -39.33
C LEU A 254 19.02 7.39 -39.80
N VAL A 255 19.41 8.58 -39.36
CA VAL A 255 20.69 9.16 -39.68
C VAL A 255 21.87 8.35 -39.14
N GLU A 256 21.80 7.96 -37.84
CA GLU A 256 22.81 7.11 -37.21
C GLU A 256 22.94 5.76 -37.95
N GLY A 257 21.80 5.12 -38.27
CA GLY A 257 21.78 3.89 -39.06
C GLY A 257 22.37 4.07 -40.45
N ALA A 258 22.04 5.17 -41.15
CA ALA A 258 22.57 5.51 -42.48
C ALA A 258 24.10 5.69 -42.45
N VAL A 259 24.61 6.44 -41.47
CA VAL A 259 26.08 6.62 -41.27
C VAL A 259 26.76 5.27 -41.07
N THR A 260 26.26 4.44 -40.15
CA THR A 260 26.82 3.12 -39.86
C THR A 260 26.82 2.21 -41.12
N MET A 261 25.72 2.24 -41.92
CA MET A 261 25.63 1.46 -43.15
C MET A 261 26.66 1.95 -44.21
N VAL A 262 26.84 3.25 -44.33
CA VAL A 262 27.83 3.83 -45.25
C VAL A 262 29.25 3.49 -44.81
N GLU A 263 29.59 3.62 -43.57
CA GLU A 263 30.90 3.21 -43.00
C GLU A 263 31.18 1.72 -43.26
N MET A 264 30.19 0.87 -42.99
CA MET A 264 30.32 -0.58 -43.21
C MET A 264 30.51 -0.88 -44.70
N ALA A 265 29.76 -0.22 -45.59
CA ALA A 265 29.90 -0.39 -47.03
C ALA A 265 31.31 0.03 -47.54
N LEU A 266 31.83 1.16 -47.07
CA LEU A 266 33.16 1.63 -47.42
C LEU A 266 34.27 0.69 -46.91
N THR A 267 34.13 0.20 -45.69
CA THR A 267 35.08 -0.76 -45.10
C THR A 267 35.11 -2.06 -45.92
N LEU A 268 33.95 -2.63 -46.21
CA LEU A 268 33.84 -3.86 -46.99
C LEU A 268 34.39 -3.72 -48.43
N LEU A 269 34.16 -2.58 -49.08
CA LEU A 269 34.72 -2.32 -50.41
C LEU A 269 36.25 -2.15 -50.39
N SER A 270 36.79 -1.55 -49.33
CA SER A 270 38.22 -1.43 -49.12
C SER A 270 38.89 -2.78 -48.86
N GLU A 271 38.31 -3.60 -47.96
CA GLU A 271 38.84 -4.93 -47.64
C GLU A 271 38.83 -5.90 -48.83
N LYS A 272 37.84 -5.85 -49.65
CA LYS A 272 37.71 -6.69 -50.83
C LYS A 272 38.45 -6.21 -52.05
N ASN A 273 39.13 -5.05 -51.99
CA ASN A 273 39.84 -4.41 -53.11
C ASN A 273 39.04 -4.30 -54.39
N VAL A 274 37.69 -4.14 -54.29
CA VAL A 274 36.81 -4.14 -55.45
C VAL A 274 36.94 -2.88 -56.28
N VAL A 275 37.27 -1.74 -55.60
CA VAL A 275 37.42 -0.42 -56.24
C VAL A 275 38.49 0.39 -55.51
N HIS A 276 39.43 0.96 -56.24
CA HIS A 276 40.32 2.03 -55.71
C HIS A 276 39.56 3.36 -55.74
N LEU A 277 39.11 3.81 -54.57
CA LEU A 277 38.37 5.07 -54.44
C LEU A 277 39.33 6.12 -53.89
N ASP A 278 39.49 7.20 -54.68
CA ASP A 278 40.10 8.43 -54.21
C ASP A 278 39.22 9.08 -53.16
N ASP A 279 39.76 9.97 -52.32
CA ASP A 279 39.01 10.60 -51.22
C ASP A 279 37.84 11.46 -51.79
N GLU A 280 37.99 12.06 -52.98
CA GLU A 280 36.95 12.82 -53.67
C GLU A 280 35.77 11.91 -54.10
N ARG A 281 36.08 10.73 -54.65
CA ARG A 281 35.08 9.73 -55.05
C ARG A 281 34.37 9.09 -53.84
N LYS A 282 35.10 8.88 -52.73
CA LYS A 282 34.51 8.45 -51.47
C LYS A 282 33.53 9.46 -50.94
N ALA A 283 33.86 10.77 -50.93
CA ALA A 283 33.01 11.82 -50.46
C ALA A 283 31.72 11.92 -51.29
N ALA A 284 31.84 11.83 -52.66
CA ALA A 284 30.69 11.81 -53.54
C ALA A 284 29.77 10.60 -53.32
N MET A 285 30.35 9.43 -53.09
CA MET A 285 29.59 8.20 -52.83
C MET A 285 28.87 8.28 -51.48
N VAL A 286 29.55 8.76 -50.42
CA VAL A 286 28.95 9.02 -49.11
C VAL A 286 27.76 9.97 -49.23
N SER A 287 27.93 11.10 -49.92
CA SER A 287 26.86 12.07 -50.12
C SER A 287 25.66 11.47 -50.82
N ASN A 288 25.88 10.71 -51.89
CA ASN A 288 24.80 10.05 -52.63
C ASN A 288 24.06 8.98 -51.81
N LEU A 289 24.81 8.15 -51.09
CA LEU A 289 24.22 7.12 -50.21
C LEU A 289 23.45 7.74 -49.05
N MET A 290 23.95 8.80 -48.44
CA MET A 290 23.25 9.50 -47.34
C MET A 290 21.95 10.13 -47.84
N VAL A 291 21.91 10.73 -49.04
CA VAL A 291 20.69 11.26 -49.60
C VAL A 291 19.66 10.19 -49.85
N VAL A 292 20.06 9.03 -50.36
CA VAL A 292 19.14 7.89 -50.62
C VAL A 292 18.65 7.29 -49.32
N LEU A 293 19.51 7.07 -48.31
CA LEU A 293 19.17 6.41 -47.04
C LEU A 293 18.40 7.34 -46.11
N CYS A 294 18.60 8.65 -46.16
CA CYS A 294 17.92 9.62 -45.30
C CYS A 294 16.66 10.23 -45.96
N SER A 295 16.35 9.90 -47.19
CA SER A 295 15.16 10.39 -47.88
C SER A 295 13.88 9.75 -47.38
N GLU A 296 12.84 10.56 -47.13
CA GLU A 296 11.49 10.08 -46.71
C GLU A 296 10.62 9.60 -47.90
N ARG A 297 11.05 9.81 -49.14
CA ARG A 297 10.33 9.38 -50.35
C ARG A 297 11.14 8.33 -51.09
N ASP A 298 10.46 7.39 -51.70
CA ASP A 298 11.07 6.46 -52.68
C ASP A 298 11.84 7.28 -53.72
N THR A 299 13.16 7.34 -53.56
CA THR A 299 14.03 8.01 -54.53
C THR A 299 14.13 7.13 -55.75
N GLN A 300 13.63 7.61 -56.87
CA GLN A 300 13.93 7.00 -58.14
C GLN A 300 15.36 7.41 -58.55
N PRO A 301 16.34 6.50 -58.53
CA PRO A 301 17.68 6.85 -58.97
C PRO A 301 17.67 7.12 -60.45
N VAL A 302 17.90 8.36 -60.83
CA VAL A 302 18.19 8.72 -62.23
C VAL A 302 19.66 8.41 -62.47
N VAL A 303 19.91 7.24 -63.05
CA VAL A 303 21.25 6.87 -63.47
C VAL A 303 21.57 7.62 -64.74
N ASN A 304 22.40 8.66 -64.64
CA ASN A 304 22.94 9.32 -65.80
C ASN A 304 24.04 8.40 -66.41
N ALA A 305 23.63 7.57 -67.37
CA ALA A 305 24.54 6.69 -68.11
C ALA A 305 25.30 7.53 -69.17
N GLY A 306 26.11 8.46 -68.64
CA GLY A 306 26.93 9.41 -69.47
C GLY A 306 26.99 9.14 -70.94
N SER A 307 26.54 10.08 -71.73
CA SER A 307 26.77 10.07 -73.19
C SER A 307 28.28 10.07 -73.43
N LEU A 308 28.80 8.93 -73.82
CA LEU A 308 30.10 8.82 -74.43
C LEU A 308 30.04 9.65 -75.79
N HIS A 309 30.50 10.88 -75.71
CA HIS A 309 30.86 11.61 -76.86
C HIS A 309 32.38 11.67 -76.95
N HIS A 310 32.80 11.21 -78.13
CA HIS A 310 34.09 11.15 -78.79
C HIS A 310 35.16 12.16 -78.31
#